data_e0062b24e29fce8b2e07bbd7c51200f6
#
_entry.id   e0062b24e29fce8b2e07bbd7c51200f6
#
_cell.length_a   1.000
_cell.length_b   1.000
_cell.length_c   1.000
_cell.angle_alpha   90.00
_cell.angle_beta   90.00
_cell.angle_gamma   90.00
#
_symmetry.space_group_name_H-M   'P 1'
#
loop_
_entity.id
_entity.type
_entity.pdbx_description
1 polymer ?
#
loop_
_entity_poly.entity_id
_entity_poly.type
_entity_poly.pdbx_seq_one_letter_code
_entity_poly.pdbx_strand_id
1 'polypeptide(L)'
;LDMKIKPFYSALAVILFVAISFAQEKKNYMVNTIAFYNLENLFDTINDPTINDEDFIYTPENYKDKLQKLERVISQIGTNAEQKNSPVVLGVAEIENRQVLEDLCKQPLLAAKGYAVIHFDSPDKRGIDTGFLYQKGHFTPTSYKNYPLIVTEDATDKKAKDKEKVEDTDDNVVDAKTKRIYTRDQILMTGMLDGEEMHFIVSHWPSRRGGEKRSSPLREAAAALNKKLIDSLQTINPNAKIFTMGDLNDGPFNKSIKQVLGAKGDEKEVQPLGLYNPAEKLMKKGIGTLAHRDAWDFFDQIIISESLLSKNKLYATWKYWKAGVYNAPFMIQQTGQYKGYALRNGATGPGYSDHFPSYIYLLKEKK
;
A
#
# COMPACT_ATOMS: atom_id res chain seq x y z
N LEU A 1 -89.30 -29.91 31.33
CA LEU A 1 -87.89 -30.12 30.87
C LEU A 1 -87.09 -28.85 31.11
N ASP A 2 -86.45 -28.83 32.28
CA ASP A 2 -85.54 -27.70 32.65
C ASP A 2 -84.12 -27.91 32.13
N MET A 3 -83.77 -27.10 31.21
CA MET A 3 -82.38 -27.07 30.69
C MET A 3 -81.65 -25.96 31.42
N LYS A 4 -80.79 -26.35 32.39
CA LYS A 4 -79.84 -25.40 33.11
C LYS A 4 -78.74 -25.08 32.20
N ILE A 5 -78.63 -23.83 31.78
CA ILE A 5 -77.48 -23.26 31.09
C ILE A 5 -76.40 -22.89 32.13
N LYS A 6 -75.20 -23.53 32.05
CA LYS A 6 -73.99 -23.13 32.85
C LYS A 6 -73.27 -21.99 32.13
N PRO A 7 -72.88 -20.95 32.87
CA PRO A 7 -72.09 -19.91 32.24
C PRO A 7 -70.63 -20.36 32.06
N PHE A 8 -70.17 -20.23 30.84
CA PHE A 8 -68.76 -20.44 30.48
C PHE A 8 -67.96 -19.16 30.78
N TYR A 9 -67.09 -19.18 31.78
CA TYR A 9 -66.17 -18.09 32.03
C TYR A 9 -64.99 -18.25 31.04
N SER A 10 -64.96 -17.43 30.00
CA SER A 10 -63.79 -17.29 29.14
C SER A 10 -62.78 -16.42 29.84
N ALA A 11 -61.71 -17.03 30.39
CA ALA A 11 -60.53 -16.31 30.88
C ALA A 11 -59.76 -15.76 29.69
N LEU A 12 -59.87 -14.45 29.45
CA LEU A 12 -59.11 -13.74 28.46
C LEU A 12 -57.68 -13.52 29.00
N ALA A 13 -56.73 -14.42 28.66
CA ALA A 13 -55.36 -14.25 28.95
C ALA A 13 -54.78 -13.14 28.06
N VAL A 14 -54.64 -11.94 28.60
CA VAL A 14 -53.89 -10.84 27.93
C VAL A 14 -52.40 -11.15 28.04
N ILE A 15 -51.84 -11.71 27.00
CA ILE A 15 -50.39 -11.87 26.86
C ILE A 15 -49.83 -10.49 26.51
N LEU A 16 -49.26 -9.82 27.49
CA LEU A 16 -48.52 -8.60 27.30
C LEU A 16 -47.17 -8.97 26.66
N PHE A 17 -47.10 -8.89 25.31
CA PHE A 17 -45.81 -8.91 24.60
C PHE A 17 -45.06 -7.61 24.90
N VAL A 18 -44.18 -7.62 25.88
CA VAL A 18 -43.19 -6.58 26.06
C VAL A 18 -42.16 -6.78 24.91
N ALA A 19 -42.39 -6.12 23.78
CA ALA A 19 -41.36 -5.96 22.77
C ALA A 19 -40.23 -5.12 23.38
N ILE A 20 -39.22 -5.78 23.92
CA ILE A 20 -37.94 -5.13 24.22
C ILE A 20 -37.34 -4.80 22.89
N SER A 21 -37.62 -3.61 22.36
CA SER A 21 -36.86 -3.02 21.27
C SER A 21 -35.45 -2.78 21.78
N PHE A 22 -34.55 -3.71 21.54
CA PHE A 22 -33.14 -3.39 21.58
C PHE A 22 -32.91 -2.36 20.48
N ALA A 23 -32.99 -1.09 20.81
CA ALA A 23 -32.46 -0.04 19.97
C ALA A 23 -30.96 -0.36 19.85
N GLN A 24 -30.56 -0.96 18.75
CA GLN A 24 -29.17 -1.19 18.44
C GLN A 24 -28.54 0.22 18.33
N GLU A 25 -27.82 0.62 19.37
CA GLU A 25 -27.17 1.92 19.41
C GLU A 25 -26.34 2.06 18.13
N LYS A 26 -26.66 3.06 17.30
CA LYS A 26 -25.98 3.27 16.03
C LYS A 26 -24.54 3.66 16.33
N LYS A 27 -23.64 2.69 16.29
CA LYS A 27 -22.23 2.93 16.54
C LYS A 27 -21.65 3.86 15.49
N ASN A 28 -21.05 4.93 15.93
CA ASN A 28 -20.33 5.84 15.07
C ASN A 28 -18.86 5.41 14.97
N TYR A 29 -18.31 5.48 13.77
CA TYR A 29 -16.94 5.08 13.51
C TYR A 29 -16.11 6.22 12.95
N MET A 30 -14.84 6.24 13.32
CA MET A 30 -13.79 6.99 12.64
C MET A 30 -13.18 6.08 11.58
N VAL A 31 -12.82 6.65 10.43
CA VAL A 31 -12.19 5.94 9.31
C VAL A 31 -10.90 6.66 8.94
N ASN A 32 -9.80 5.92 8.88
CA ASN A 32 -8.55 6.39 8.31
C ASN A 32 -8.18 5.54 7.09
N THR A 33 -7.58 6.18 6.10
CA THR A 33 -7.04 5.52 4.90
C THR A 33 -5.53 5.48 4.99
N ILE A 34 -4.95 4.29 4.82
CA ILE A 34 -3.51 4.07 4.60
C ILE A 34 -3.36 3.63 3.15
N ALA A 35 -2.40 4.19 2.41
CA ALA A 35 -2.23 3.89 1.00
C ALA A 35 -0.77 3.73 0.59
N PHE A 36 -0.56 3.13 -0.58
CA PHE A 36 0.70 3.08 -1.29
C PHE A 36 0.49 3.46 -2.76
N TYR A 37 1.42 4.23 -3.32
CA TYR A 37 1.40 4.64 -4.72
C TYR A 37 2.81 4.74 -5.31
N ASN A 38 3.10 3.97 -6.35
CA ASN A 38 4.25 4.17 -7.21
C ASN A 38 3.97 5.39 -8.12
N LEU A 39 4.82 6.41 -8.08
CA LEU A 39 4.59 7.70 -8.76
C LEU A 39 5.12 7.73 -10.19
N GLU A 40 5.70 6.62 -10.67
CA GLU A 40 6.31 6.49 -11.99
C GLU A 40 7.31 7.60 -12.27
N ASN A 41 8.55 7.43 -11.77
CA ASN A 41 9.69 8.31 -12.04
C ASN A 41 9.35 9.79 -11.82
N LEU A 42 8.99 10.17 -10.59
CA LEU A 42 8.83 11.58 -10.20
C LEU A 42 10.21 12.20 -9.98
N PHE A 43 10.76 12.75 -11.04
CA PHE A 43 12.02 13.50 -11.04
C PHE A 43 11.76 15.01 -11.07
N ASP A 44 12.77 15.80 -10.75
CA ASP A 44 12.69 17.25 -10.90
C ASP A 44 13.18 17.73 -12.29
N THR A 45 13.65 18.94 -12.40
CA THR A 45 14.09 19.58 -13.64
C THR A 45 15.60 19.78 -13.70
N ILE A 46 16.35 19.18 -12.76
CA ILE A 46 17.79 19.43 -12.55
C ILE A 46 18.51 18.07 -12.70
N ASN A 47 19.50 18.03 -13.56
CA ASN A 47 20.34 16.83 -13.68
C ASN A 47 21.25 16.67 -12.46
N ASP A 48 21.19 15.52 -11.78
CA ASP A 48 22.13 15.14 -10.73
C ASP A 48 23.27 14.30 -11.33
N PRO A 49 24.49 14.83 -11.42
CA PRO A 49 25.62 14.11 -12.05
C PRO A 49 26.06 12.86 -11.25
N THR A 50 25.46 12.56 -10.12
CA THR A 50 25.82 11.39 -9.28
C THR A 50 24.96 10.16 -9.54
N ILE A 51 23.86 10.32 -10.29
CA ILE A 51 22.90 9.28 -10.66
C ILE A 51 22.66 9.27 -12.17
N ASN A 52 21.97 8.25 -12.69
CA ASN A 52 21.66 8.13 -14.13
C ASN A 52 20.22 8.62 -14.35
N ASP A 53 19.98 9.93 -14.26
CA ASP A 53 18.67 10.55 -14.35
C ASP A 53 18.38 11.24 -15.70
N GLU A 54 19.36 11.32 -16.61
CA GLU A 54 19.29 12.12 -17.84
C GLU A 54 18.05 11.82 -18.70
N ASP A 55 17.57 10.58 -18.68
CA ASP A 55 16.38 10.15 -19.42
C ASP A 55 15.06 10.45 -18.68
N PHE A 56 15.13 10.92 -17.42
CA PHE A 56 13.97 11.09 -16.55
C PHE A 56 13.68 12.55 -16.18
N ILE A 57 14.59 13.48 -16.47
CA ILE A 57 14.45 14.90 -16.17
C ILE A 57 13.22 15.48 -16.85
N TYR A 58 12.38 16.14 -16.10
CA TYR A 58 11.23 16.85 -16.65
C TYR A 58 11.57 18.25 -17.14
N THR A 59 10.86 18.72 -18.17
CA THR A 59 10.76 20.18 -18.39
C THR A 59 9.96 20.82 -17.27
N PRO A 60 10.14 22.12 -16.97
CA PRO A 60 9.36 22.81 -15.94
C PRO A 60 7.83 22.66 -16.11
N GLU A 61 7.36 22.67 -17.36
CA GLU A 61 5.93 22.51 -17.69
C GLU A 61 5.46 21.07 -17.37
N ASN A 62 6.23 20.08 -17.77
CA ASN A 62 5.91 18.67 -17.51
C ASN A 62 5.99 18.33 -16.01
N TYR A 63 6.97 18.89 -15.30
CA TYR A 63 7.09 18.73 -13.85
C TYR A 63 5.85 19.27 -13.13
N LYS A 64 5.45 20.50 -13.46
CA LYS A 64 4.23 21.10 -12.92
C LYS A 64 2.98 20.27 -13.23
N ASP A 65 2.83 19.79 -14.47
CA ASP A 65 1.71 18.95 -14.88
C ASP A 65 1.70 17.61 -14.11
N LYS A 66 2.87 16.98 -13.96
CA LYS A 66 3.02 15.74 -13.16
C LYS A 66 2.58 15.94 -11.72
N LEU A 67 3.04 17.00 -11.06
CA LEU A 67 2.66 17.32 -9.69
C LEU A 67 1.14 17.53 -9.56
N GLN A 68 0.51 18.26 -10.48
CA GLN A 68 -0.94 18.48 -10.49
C GLN A 68 -1.73 17.18 -10.71
N LYS A 69 -1.23 16.28 -11.55
CA LYS A 69 -1.84 14.97 -11.76
C LYS A 69 -1.75 14.11 -10.52
N LEU A 70 -0.58 14.07 -9.88
CA LEU A 70 -0.37 13.29 -8.67
C LEU A 70 -1.19 13.81 -7.48
N GLU A 71 -1.26 15.14 -7.28
CA GLU A 71 -2.11 15.69 -6.21
C GLU A 71 -3.59 15.33 -6.42
N ARG A 72 -4.06 15.37 -7.68
CA ARG A 72 -5.44 14.99 -8.03
C ARG A 72 -5.74 13.55 -7.64
N VAL A 73 -4.80 12.64 -7.89
CA VAL A 73 -4.94 11.22 -7.50
C VAL A 73 -4.90 11.08 -5.99
N ILE A 74 -3.85 11.57 -5.34
CA ILE A 74 -3.60 11.39 -3.91
C ILE A 74 -4.74 11.96 -3.07
N SER A 75 -5.27 13.13 -3.45
CA SER A 75 -6.39 13.77 -2.75
C SER A 75 -7.67 12.92 -2.75
N GLN A 76 -7.80 11.95 -3.67
CA GLN A 76 -9.01 11.15 -3.87
C GLN A 76 -8.85 9.68 -3.48
N ILE A 77 -7.64 9.19 -3.18
CA ILE A 77 -7.45 7.79 -2.76
C ILE A 77 -8.28 7.49 -1.52
N GLY A 78 -9.15 6.47 -1.62
CA GLY A 78 -10.00 6.04 -0.50
C GLY A 78 -11.09 7.02 -0.11
N THR A 79 -11.35 8.08 -0.89
CA THR A 79 -12.49 8.97 -0.61
C THR A 79 -13.79 8.43 -1.21
N ASN A 80 -14.89 8.72 -0.54
CA ASN A 80 -16.24 8.39 -0.99
C ASN A 80 -17.26 9.36 -0.36
N ALA A 81 -18.56 9.06 -0.45
CA ALA A 81 -19.61 9.92 0.09
C ALA A 81 -19.48 10.16 1.61
N GLU A 82 -18.97 9.19 2.37
CA GLU A 82 -18.86 9.22 3.83
C GLU A 82 -17.44 9.58 4.29
N GLN A 83 -16.41 9.01 3.65
CA GLN A 83 -15.00 9.29 3.94
C GLN A 83 -14.46 10.34 2.96
N LYS A 84 -14.23 11.56 3.45
CA LYS A 84 -13.80 12.71 2.65
C LYS A 84 -12.30 13.01 2.75
N ASN A 85 -11.57 12.31 3.66
CA ASN A 85 -10.16 12.57 3.85
C ASN A 85 -9.31 11.68 2.94
N SER A 86 -8.27 12.25 2.36
CA SER A 86 -7.21 11.53 1.65
C SER A 86 -6.41 10.66 2.62
N PRO A 87 -5.49 9.78 2.15
CA PRO A 87 -4.71 8.92 3.04
C PRO A 87 -3.99 9.70 4.15
N VAL A 88 -4.13 9.26 5.39
CA VAL A 88 -3.43 9.88 6.53
C VAL A 88 -1.95 9.50 6.58
N VAL A 89 -1.61 8.33 6.01
CA VAL A 89 -0.25 7.87 5.71
C VAL A 89 -0.26 7.28 4.30
N LEU A 90 0.68 7.72 3.48
CA LEU A 90 0.89 7.26 2.11
C LEU A 90 2.37 6.89 1.93
N GLY A 91 2.65 5.62 1.63
CA GLY A 91 3.95 5.19 1.11
C GLY A 91 4.04 5.51 -0.37
N VAL A 92 5.21 5.95 -0.83
CA VAL A 92 5.46 6.24 -2.24
C VAL A 92 6.75 5.60 -2.72
N ALA A 93 6.84 5.35 -4.01
CA ALA A 93 8.04 4.86 -4.69
C ALA A 93 8.25 5.58 -6.02
N GLU A 94 9.46 5.40 -6.58
CA GLU A 94 9.92 6.04 -7.80
C GLU A 94 9.89 7.57 -7.72
N ILE A 95 10.49 8.06 -6.66
CA ILE A 95 10.75 9.47 -6.46
C ILE A 95 12.25 9.71 -6.45
N GLU A 96 12.71 10.81 -7.00
CA GLU A 96 14.12 11.12 -7.11
C GLU A 96 14.72 11.54 -5.76
N ASN A 97 14.09 12.52 -5.12
CA ASN A 97 14.63 13.13 -3.92
C ASN A 97 13.55 13.68 -2.99
N ARG A 98 13.97 14.20 -1.84
CA ARG A 98 13.06 14.82 -0.88
C ARG A 98 12.30 16.01 -1.45
N GLN A 99 12.96 16.82 -2.30
CA GLN A 99 12.41 18.08 -2.80
C GLN A 99 11.17 17.84 -3.67
N VAL A 100 11.16 16.81 -4.53
CA VAL A 100 9.99 16.50 -5.36
C VAL A 100 8.76 16.13 -4.52
N LEU A 101 8.96 15.48 -3.37
CA LEU A 101 7.86 15.19 -2.43
C LEU A 101 7.39 16.45 -1.69
N GLU A 102 8.29 17.36 -1.32
CA GLU A 102 7.94 18.63 -0.70
C GLU A 102 7.18 19.53 -1.67
N ASP A 103 7.55 19.53 -2.96
CA ASP A 103 6.86 20.28 -4.00
C ASP A 103 5.46 19.68 -4.30
N LEU A 104 5.34 18.36 -4.25
CA LEU A 104 4.06 17.68 -4.33
C LEU A 104 3.16 18.04 -3.13
N CYS A 105 3.70 18.07 -1.92
CA CYS A 105 2.94 18.47 -0.72
C CYS A 105 2.49 19.94 -0.73
N LYS A 106 3.18 20.81 -1.49
CA LYS A 106 2.80 22.24 -1.67
C LYS A 106 1.64 22.42 -2.66
N GLN A 107 1.28 21.40 -3.44
CA GLN A 107 0.15 21.50 -4.34
C GLN A 107 -1.16 21.74 -3.54
N PRO A 108 -2.09 22.59 -4.05
CA PRO A 108 -3.21 23.14 -3.26
C PRO A 108 -4.04 22.09 -2.50
N LEU A 109 -4.38 20.96 -3.14
CA LEU A 109 -5.23 19.92 -2.53
C LEU A 109 -4.51 19.17 -1.40
N LEU A 110 -3.17 19.05 -1.47
CA LEU A 110 -2.36 18.36 -0.47
C LEU A 110 -1.90 19.33 0.63
N ALA A 111 -1.56 20.56 0.29
CA ALA A 111 -1.21 21.62 1.25
C ALA A 111 -2.34 21.83 2.26
N ALA A 112 -3.60 21.84 1.80
CA ALA A 112 -4.78 21.95 2.66
C ALA A 112 -4.92 20.80 3.68
N LYS A 113 -4.25 19.66 3.46
CA LYS A 113 -4.24 18.49 4.35
C LYS A 113 -3.06 18.44 5.30
N GLY A 114 -2.09 19.35 5.13
CA GLY A 114 -0.93 19.47 6.01
C GLY A 114 0.02 18.28 5.97
N TYR A 115 0.26 17.73 4.78
CA TYR A 115 1.23 16.65 4.59
C TYR A 115 2.65 17.06 4.95
N ALA A 116 3.40 16.12 5.50
CA ALA A 116 4.84 16.19 5.70
C ALA A 116 5.51 14.94 5.12
N VAL A 117 6.83 15.01 4.94
CA VAL A 117 7.63 14.04 4.19
C VAL A 117 8.64 13.35 5.11
N ILE A 118 8.79 12.02 4.94
CA ILE A 118 9.96 11.27 5.39
C ILE A 118 10.56 10.60 4.15
N HIS A 119 11.86 10.83 3.94
CA HIS A 119 12.60 10.33 2.80
C HIS A 119 14.06 10.11 3.19
N PHE A 120 14.70 9.13 2.57
CA PHE A 120 16.12 8.86 2.60
C PHE A 120 16.58 8.48 1.20
N ASP A 121 17.73 9.00 0.81
CA ASP A 121 18.40 8.57 -0.42
C ASP A 121 18.81 7.11 -0.31
N SER A 122 18.63 6.35 -1.36
CA SER A 122 19.06 4.97 -1.49
C SER A 122 20.14 4.83 -2.57
N PRO A 123 20.90 3.74 -2.60
CA PRO A 123 22.01 3.60 -3.55
C PRO A 123 21.55 3.14 -4.95
N ASP A 124 20.30 3.26 -5.31
CA ASP A 124 19.82 2.94 -6.67
C ASP A 124 20.51 3.85 -7.70
N LYS A 125 20.97 3.28 -8.81
CA LYS A 125 21.75 4.01 -9.81
C LYS A 125 20.94 4.99 -10.65
N ARG A 126 19.64 4.77 -10.78
CA ARG A 126 18.73 5.74 -11.41
C ARG A 126 18.34 6.88 -10.47
N GLY A 127 18.70 6.77 -9.18
CA GLY A 127 18.30 7.73 -8.17
C GLY A 127 16.83 7.65 -7.77
N ILE A 128 16.17 6.50 -7.97
CA ILE A 128 14.80 6.34 -7.49
C ILE A 128 14.76 5.81 -6.06
N ASP A 129 13.89 6.42 -5.27
CA ASP A 129 13.75 6.16 -3.85
C ASP A 129 12.34 5.80 -3.46
N THR A 130 12.18 5.52 -2.16
CA THR A 130 10.90 5.42 -1.47
C THR A 130 10.75 6.52 -0.43
N GLY A 131 9.51 6.81 -0.07
CA GLY A 131 9.23 7.81 0.96
C GLY A 131 7.86 7.65 1.58
N PHE A 132 7.58 8.50 2.56
CA PHE A 132 6.27 8.64 3.17
C PHE A 132 5.76 10.07 3.08
N LEU A 133 4.48 10.22 2.76
CA LEU A 133 3.69 11.39 3.03
C LEU A 133 2.73 11.08 4.17
N TYR A 134 2.62 11.97 5.16
CA TYR A 134 1.70 11.78 6.29
C TYR A 134 1.04 13.11 6.68
N GLN A 135 -0.23 13.05 7.06
CA GLN A 135 -0.96 14.22 7.55
C GLN A 135 -0.60 14.50 9.00
N LYS A 136 0.02 15.65 9.27
CA LYS A 136 0.46 16.07 10.63
C LYS A 136 -0.68 16.14 11.65
N GLY A 137 -1.92 16.35 11.19
CA GLY A 137 -3.09 16.36 12.06
C GLY A 137 -3.53 14.99 12.57
N HIS A 138 -3.05 13.90 11.93
CA HIS A 138 -3.43 12.53 12.26
C HIS A 138 -2.25 11.67 12.72
N PHE A 139 -1.06 11.92 12.18
CA PHE A 139 0.11 11.09 12.47
C PHE A 139 1.28 11.93 12.96
N THR A 140 1.89 11.49 14.07
CA THR A 140 3.09 12.08 14.65
C THR A 140 4.20 11.03 14.68
N PRO A 141 5.22 11.12 13.79
CA PRO A 141 6.37 10.21 13.83
C PRO A 141 7.12 10.35 15.16
N THR A 142 7.50 9.21 15.74
CA THR A 142 8.36 9.14 16.94
C THR A 142 9.76 8.66 16.59
N SER A 143 9.88 7.84 15.56
CA SER A 143 11.17 7.43 15.00
C SER A 143 11.02 7.01 13.53
N TYR A 144 12.09 7.20 12.76
CA TYR A 144 12.19 6.68 11.39
C TYR A 144 13.64 6.39 11.03
N LYS A 145 13.83 5.33 10.26
CA LYS A 145 15.17 4.86 9.89
C LYS A 145 15.18 4.15 8.56
N ASN A 146 16.24 4.37 7.78
CA ASN A 146 16.57 3.63 6.58
C ASN A 146 17.31 2.33 6.89
N TYR A 147 16.95 1.25 6.20
CA TYR A 147 17.54 -0.07 6.34
C TYR A 147 18.08 -0.55 5.00
N PRO A 148 19.41 -0.62 4.83
CA PRO A 148 20.02 -1.00 3.57
C PRO A 148 19.65 -2.41 3.13
N LEU A 149 19.23 -2.54 1.87
CA LEU A 149 19.07 -3.83 1.22
C LEU A 149 20.40 -4.20 0.53
N ILE A 150 21.10 -5.17 1.11
CA ILE A 150 22.39 -5.62 0.59
C ILE A 150 22.20 -6.96 -0.10
N VAL A 151 22.28 -6.96 -1.43
CA VAL A 151 22.19 -8.14 -2.29
C VAL A 151 23.37 -8.16 -3.26
N THR A 152 23.75 -9.36 -3.71
CA THR A 152 24.85 -9.56 -4.64
C THR A 152 24.41 -10.30 -5.89
N GLU A 153 25.16 -10.18 -6.97
CA GLU A 153 24.89 -10.90 -8.23
C GLU A 153 24.81 -12.41 -8.03
N ASP A 154 25.56 -12.97 -7.10
CA ASP A 154 25.57 -14.39 -6.81
C ASP A 154 24.23 -14.88 -6.20
N ALA A 155 23.43 -13.98 -5.65
CA ALA A 155 22.09 -14.30 -5.19
C ALA A 155 21.09 -14.56 -6.33
N THR A 156 21.40 -14.16 -7.57
CA THR A 156 20.52 -14.43 -8.71
C THR A 156 20.58 -15.89 -9.13
N ASP A 157 19.44 -16.48 -9.51
CA ASP A 157 19.40 -17.84 -10.05
C ASP A 157 19.86 -17.86 -11.53
N LYS A 158 21.17 -17.99 -11.75
CA LYS A 158 21.78 -18.04 -13.08
C LYS A 158 21.37 -19.28 -13.90
N LYS A 159 20.77 -20.30 -13.28
CA LYS A 159 20.28 -21.52 -13.96
C LYS A 159 18.81 -21.40 -14.37
N ALA A 160 18.08 -20.45 -13.81
CA ALA A 160 16.71 -20.22 -14.21
C ALA A 160 16.65 -19.76 -15.69
N LYS A 161 15.87 -20.49 -16.46
CA LYS A 161 15.57 -20.10 -17.85
C LYS A 161 14.20 -19.44 -17.86
N ASP A 162 14.18 -18.16 -18.17
CA ASP A 162 12.94 -17.46 -18.44
C ASP A 162 12.58 -17.62 -19.93
N LYS A 163 11.30 -17.83 -20.19
CA LYS A 163 10.79 -17.97 -21.58
C LYS A 163 10.71 -16.62 -22.30
N GLU A 164 10.89 -15.53 -21.60
CA GLU A 164 10.72 -14.18 -22.09
C GLU A 164 12.06 -13.47 -22.27
N LYS A 165 12.25 -12.84 -23.44
CA LYS A 165 13.28 -11.80 -23.58
C LYS A 165 12.80 -10.59 -22.81
N VAL A 166 13.47 -10.27 -21.71
CA VAL A 166 13.23 -9.06 -20.93
C VAL A 166 14.17 -7.98 -21.47
N GLU A 167 13.62 -6.83 -21.79
CA GLU A 167 14.42 -5.65 -22.13
C GLU A 167 15.31 -5.28 -20.94
N ASP A 168 16.56 -4.97 -21.22
CA ASP A 168 17.54 -4.61 -20.23
C ASP A 168 17.31 -3.15 -19.84
N THR A 169 16.62 -2.93 -18.72
CA THR A 169 16.54 -1.62 -18.08
C THR A 169 17.62 -1.51 -17.02
N ASP A 170 18.15 -0.31 -16.72
CA ASP A 170 19.31 -0.11 -15.85
C ASP A 170 19.06 -0.33 -14.33
N ASP A 171 17.98 -1.01 -13.98
CA ASP A 171 17.48 -1.12 -12.61
C ASP A 171 18.38 -1.84 -11.59
N ASN A 172 19.33 -2.65 -12.03
CA ASN A 172 20.17 -3.43 -11.13
C ASN A 172 21.64 -3.39 -11.56
N VAL A 173 22.29 -2.25 -11.42
CA VAL A 173 23.70 -2.12 -11.75
C VAL A 173 24.56 -2.91 -10.75
N VAL A 174 25.36 -3.84 -11.26
CA VAL A 174 26.27 -4.67 -10.47
C VAL A 174 27.62 -3.96 -10.31
N ASP A 175 28.06 -3.77 -9.08
CA ASP A 175 29.42 -3.32 -8.82
C ASP A 175 30.44 -4.40 -9.21
N ALA A 176 31.38 -4.06 -10.11
CA ALA A 176 32.32 -5.02 -10.68
C ALA A 176 33.27 -5.64 -9.64
N LYS A 177 33.57 -4.93 -8.53
CA LYS A 177 34.50 -5.38 -7.48
C LYS A 177 33.77 -6.19 -6.39
N THR A 178 32.65 -5.67 -5.90
CA THR A 178 31.94 -6.25 -4.76
C THR A 178 30.84 -7.21 -5.17
N LYS A 179 30.49 -7.24 -6.46
CA LYS A 179 29.32 -7.95 -6.98
C LYS A 179 27.98 -7.50 -6.36
N ARG A 180 28.00 -6.37 -5.65
CA ARG A 180 26.79 -5.78 -5.06
C ARG A 180 25.87 -5.27 -6.16
N ILE A 181 24.58 -5.54 -6.00
CA ILE A 181 23.50 -4.92 -6.77
C ILE A 181 23.01 -3.73 -5.93
N TYR A 182 23.14 -2.53 -6.48
CA TYR A 182 22.59 -1.33 -5.88
C TYR A 182 21.09 -1.24 -6.19
N THR A 183 20.30 -1.10 -5.14
CA THR A 183 18.84 -1.09 -5.21
C THR A 183 18.29 -0.28 -4.03
N ARG A 184 16.97 -0.10 -3.99
CA ARG A 184 16.29 0.71 -2.98
C ARG A 184 16.35 0.07 -1.60
N ASP A 185 16.61 0.91 -0.62
CA ASP A 185 16.56 0.54 0.79
C ASP A 185 15.09 0.50 1.30
N GLN A 186 14.88 0.02 2.52
CA GLN A 186 13.56 -0.01 3.15
C GLN A 186 13.51 1.01 4.30
N ILE A 187 12.44 1.81 4.36
CA ILE A 187 12.25 2.79 5.43
C ILE A 187 11.25 2.25 6.43
N LEU A 188 11.63 2.17 7.70
CA LEU A 188 10.73 1.94 8.83
C LEU A 188 10.42 3.25 9.51
N MET A 189 9.14 3.59 9.63
CA MET A 189 8.60 4.72 10.36
C MET A 189 7.70 4.22 11.49
N THR A 190 7.93 4.70 12.72
CA THR A 190 7.07 4.47 13.88
C THR A 190 6.49 5.78 14.34
N GLY A 191 5.23 5.78 14.79
CA GLY A 191 4.59 6.99 15.29
C GLY A 191 3.18 6.75 15.82
N MET A 192 2.55 7.82 16.24
CA MET A 192 1.20 7.82 16.83
C MET A 192 0.17 8.21 15.77
N LEU A 193 -0.72 7.30 15.40
CA LEU A 193 -1.87 7.56 14.55
C LEU A 193 -3.11 7.77 15.43
N ASP A 194 -3.57 9.03 15.54
CA ASP A 194 -4.70 9.42 16.38
C ASP A 194 -4.63 8.75 17.78
N GLY A 195 -3.44 8.83 18.41
CA GLY A 195 -3.19 8.34 19.75
C GLY A 195 -2.85 6.86 19.88
N GLU A 196 -2.67 6.11 18.80
CA GLU A 196 -2.25 4.71 18.82
C GLU A 196 -0.94 4.49 18.06
N GLU A 197 0.01 3.76 18.68
CA GLU A 197 1.28 3.45 18.04
C GLU A 197 1.10 2.55 16.82
N MET A 198 1.73 2.95 15.72
CA MET A 198 1.73 2.24 14.44
C MET A 198 3.14 2.23 13.84
N HIS A 199 3.45 1.16 13.12
CA HIS A 199 4.72 0.97 12.43
C HIS A 199 4.45 0.78 10.94
N PHE A 200 5.16 1.54 10.11
CA PHE A 200 5.03 1.51 8.66
C PHE A 200 6.37 1.20 8.02
N ILE A 201 6.42 0.19 7.16
CA ILE A 201 7.59 -0.12 6.34
C ILE A 201 7.21 0.17 4.90
N VAL A 202 7.96 1.03 4.21
CA VAL A 202 7.84 1.25 2.78
C VAL A 202 9.03 0.65 2.05
N SER A 203 8.74 0.00 0.91
CA SER A 203 9.74 -0.71 0.12
C SER A 203 9.43 -0.57 -1.37
N HIS A 204 10.49 -0.57 -2.19
CA HIS A 204 10.38 -0.85 -3.61
C HIS A 204 11.39 -1.96 -3.91
N TRP A 205 10.91 -3.19 -4.07
CA TRP A 205 11.78 -4.36 -4.22
C TRP A 205 12.42 -4.43 -5.60
N PRO A 206 13.51 -5.20 -5.77
CA PRO A 206 14.17 -5.38 -7.05
C PRO A 206 13.21 -5.84 -8.15
N SER A 207 13.30 -5.19 -9.30
CA SER A 207 12.44 -5.48 -10.46
C SER A 207 12.64 -6.92 -11.00
N ARG A 208 11.75 -7.35 -11.88
CA ARG A 208 11.84 -8.65 -12.56
C ARG A 208 12.88 -8.67 -13.69
N ARG A 209 13.85 -7.78 -13.66
CA ARG A 209 14.91 -7.68 -14.66
C ARG A 209 15.62 -9.01 -14.89
N GLY A 210 15.88 -9.34 -16.15
CA GLY A 210 16.47 -10.60 -16.57
C GLY A 210 15.53 -11.80 -16.41
N GLY A 211 14.27 -11.56 -16.03
CA GLY A 211 13.21 -12.52 -15.86
C GLY A 211 12.78 -12.75 -14.41
N GLU A 212 11.51 -13.07 -14.21
CA GLU A 212 10.90 -13.25 -12.91
C GLU A 212 11.63 -14.27 -12.04
N LYS A 213 11.90 -15.46 -12.60
CA LYS A 213 12.56 -16.56 -11.88
C LYS A 213 14.00 -16.23 -11.54
N ARG A 214 14.75 -15.63 -12.48
CA ARG A 214 16.15 -15.29 -12.28
C ARG A 214 16.33 -14.24 -11.19
N SER A 215 15.47 -13.24 -11.15
CA SER A 215 15.51 -12.15 -10.18
C SER A 215 14.75 -12.44 -8.88
N SER A 216 13.97 -13.52 -8.78
CA SER A 216 13.19 -13.89 -7.59
C SER A 216 14.02 -13.90 -6.29
N PRO A 217 15.27 -14.44 -6.26
CA PRO A 217 16.08 -14.44 -5.04
C PRO A 217 16.38 -13.03 -4.50
N LEU A 218 16.44 -12.01 -5.35
CA LEU A 218 16.65 -10.62 -4.91
C LEU A 218 15.42 -10.10 -4.16
N ARG A 219 14.21 -10.41 -4.65
CA ARG A 219 12.97 -10.06 -3.96
C ARG A 219 12.74 -10.90 -2.70
N GLU A 220 13.19 -12.16 -2.70
CA GLU A 220 13.21 -12.99 -1.49
C GLU A 220 14.14 -12.40 -0.42
N ALA A 221 15.29 -11.86 -0.79
CA ALA A 221 16.19 -11.16 0.13
C ALA A 221 15.56 -9.86 0.67
N ALA A 222 14.87 -9.10 -0.17
CA ALA A 222 14.12 -7.91 0.25
C ALA A 222 12.98 -8.27 1.23
N ALA A 223 12.25 -9.36 0.95
CA ALA A 223 11.25 -9.92 1.85
C ALA A 223 11.82 -10.38 3.19
N ALA A 224 13.02 -10.99 3.17
CA ALA A 224 13.71 -11.43 4.39
C ALA A 224 14.13 -10.24 5.27
N LEU A 225 14.64 -9.14 4.68
CA LEU A 225 14.90 -7.90 5.42
C LEU A 225 13.61 -7.35 6.04
N ASN A 226 12.54 -7.29 5.26
CA ASN A 226 11.24 -6.84 5.72
C ASN A 226 10.72 -7.69 6.89
N LYS A 227 10.79 -9.02 6.76
CA LYS A 227 10.42 -9.97 7.84
C LYS A 227 11.23 -9.75 9.10
N LYS A 228 12.55 -9.54 8.98
CA LYS A 228 13.43 -9.24 10.12
C LYS A 228 13.00 -7.97 10.87
N LEU A 229 12.60 -6.93 10.14
CA LEU A 229 12.09 -5.69 10.76
C LEU A 229 10.78 -5.94 11.51
N ILE A 230 9.86 -6.66 10.88
CA ILE A 230 8.57 -7.06 11.49
C ILE A 230 8.81 -7.87 12.77
N ASP A 231 9.66 -8.91 12.70
CA ASP A 231 9.97 -9.78 13.84
C ASP A 231 10.59 -9.01 15.00
N SER A 232 11.48 -8.04 14.71
CA SER A 232 12.08 -7.19 15.74
C SER A 232 11.04 -6.34 16.47
N LEU A 233 10.07 -5.77 15.76
CA LEU A 233 8.96 -5.02 16.36
C LEU A 233 8.05 -5.92 17.20
N GLN A 234 7.71 -7.10 16.70
CA GLN A 234 6.86 -8.08 17.40
C GLN A 234 7.56 -8.71 18.62
N THR A 235 8.89 -8.78 18.62
CA THR A 235 9.66 -9.20 19.80
C THR A 235 9.53 -8.18 20.94
N ILE A 236 9.50 -6.89 20.61
CA ILE A 236 9.31 -5.81 21.59
C ILE A 236 7.85 -5.75 22.04
N ASN A 237 6.91 -5.81 21.10
CA ASN A 237 5.48 -5.78 21.35
C ASN A 237 4.75 -6.80 20.45
N PRO A 238 4.33 -7.96 20.97
CA PRO A 238 3.59 -8.96 20.20
C PRO A 238 2.30 -8.44 19.55
N ASN A 239 1.75 -7.35 20.07
CA ASN A 239 0.55 -6.68 19.54
C ASN A 239 0.89 -5.46 18.66
N ALA A 240 2.13 -5.31 18.22
CA ALA A 240 2.55 -4.21 17.35
C ALA A 240 1.67 -4.14 16.09
N LYS A 241 1.14 -2.96 15.79
CA LYS A 241 0.34 -2.68 14.61
C LYS A 241 1.27 -2.29 13.47
N ILE A 242 1.55 -3.24 12.57
CA ILE A 242 2.57 -3.12 11.54
C ILE A 242 1.92 -3.16 10.17
N PHE A 243 2.34 -2.22 9.32
CA PHE A 243 2.02 -2.17 7.90
C PHE A 243 3.33 -2.29 7.12
N THR A 244 3.42 -3.26 6.22
CA THR A 244 4.47 -3.26 5.20
C THR A 244 3.82 -3.05 3.85
N MET A 245 4.31 -2.05 3.13
CA MET A 245 3.74 -1.63 1.86
C MET A 245 4.81 -1.33 0.83
N GLY A 246 4.45 -1.43 -0.44
CA GLY A 246 5.39 -1.11 -1.49
C GLY A 246 4.97 -1.64 -2.84
N ASP A 247 5.73 -1.22 -3.86
CA ASP A 247 5.86 -1.96 -5.10
C ASP A 247 6.83 -3.12 -4.83
N LEU A 248 6.25 -4.30 -4.61
CA LEU A 248 7.01 -5.48 -4.24
C LEU A 248 7.54 -6.24 -5.46
N ASN A 249 7.24 -5.77 -6.68
CA ASN A 249 7.61 -6.39 -7.96
C ASN A 249 7.29 -7.90 -8.02
N ASP A 250 6.50 -8.39 -7.06
CA ASP A 250 5.97 -9.74 -6.95
C ASP A 250 4.48 -9.66 -6.58
N GLY A 251 3.69 -10.55 -7.17
CA GLY A 251 2.27 -10.68 -6.82
C GLY A 251 2.07 -11.43 -5.49
N PRO A 252 0.84 -11.42 -4.93
CA PRO A 252 0.55 -11.99 -3.61
C PRO A 252 0.74 -13.51 -3.53
N PHE A 253 0.93 -14.20 -4.65
CA PHE A 253 1.17 -15.64 -4.72
C PHE A 253 2.64 -16.03 -4.85
N ASN A 254 3.54 -15.06 -5.08
CA ASN A 254 4.96 -15.31 -5.25
C ASN A 254 5.63 -15.78 -3.95
N LYS A 255 6.77 -16.44 -4.09
CA LYS A 255 7.52 -17.06 -2.99
C LYS A 255 7.95 -16.06 -1.92
N SER A 256 8.38 -14.86 -2.32
CA SER A 256 8.74 -13.77 -1.42
C SER A 256 7.61 -13.42 -0.44
N ILE A 257 6.36 -13.41 -0.91
CA ILE A 257 5.18 -13.09 -0.11
C ILE A 257 4.67 -14.30 0.67
N LYS A 258 4.50 -15.46 0.00
CA LYS A 258 3.86 -16.64 0.60
C LYS A 258 4.77 -17.42 1.53
N GLN A 259 6.06 -17.48 1.23
CA GLN A 259 7.01 -18.32 1.98
C GLN A 259 7.94 -17.48 2.84
N VAL A 260 8.53 -16.40 2.32
CA VAL A 260 9.50 -15.61 3.06
C VAL A 260 8.80 -14.69 4.07
N LEU A 261 7.83 -13.87 3.66
CA LEU A 261 7.00 -13.09 4.59
C LEU A 261 6.00 -13.97 5.35
N GLY A 262 5.53 -15.06 4.74
CA GLY A 262 4.53 -15.94 5.31
C GLY A 262 3.11 -15.34 5.34
N ALA A 263 2.83 -14.34 4.51
CA ALA A 263 1.55 -13.63 4.49
C ALA A 263 0.40 -14.52 3.98
N LYS A 264 -0.74 -14.45 4.67
CA LYS A 264 -1.95 -15.21 4.36
C LYS A 264 -2.97 -14.33 3.64
N GLY A 265 -3.68 -14.91 2.67
CA GLY A 265 -4.76 -14.23 1.93
C GLY A 265 -6.14 -14.38 2.57
N ASP A 266 -6.29 -15.23 3.57
CA ASP A 266 -7.51 -15.33 4.39
C ASP A 266 -7.21 -14.95 5.84
N GLU A 267 -8.00 -14.03 6.39
CA GLU A 267 -7.89 -13.57 7.78
C GLU A 267 -8.01 -14.70 8.79
N LYS A 268 -8.79 -15.76 8.44
CA LYS A 268 -8.99 -16.93 9.31
C LYS A 268 -7.73 -17.82 9.44
N GLU A 269 -6.83 -17.75 8.47
CA GLU A 269 -5.59 -18.52 8.46
C GLU A 269 -4.44 -17.80 9.18
N VAL A 270 -4.63 -16.53 9.53
CA VAL A 270 -3.59 -15.72 10.17
C VAL A 270 -3.47 -16.12 11.64
N GLN A 271 -2.32 -16.68 11.98
CA GLN A 271 -1.97 -17.06 13.36
C GLN A 271 -1.46 -15.83 14.13
N PRO A 272 -1.35 -15.90 15.47
CA PRO A 272 -0.67 -14.87 16.26
C PRO A 272 0.71 -14.55 15.69
N LEU A 273 1.09 -13.28 15.65
CA LEU A 273 2.30 -12.73 15.02
C LEU A 273 2.34 -12.90 13.49
N GLY A 274 1.29 -13.44 12.88
CA GLY A 274 1.18 -13.63 11.44
C GLY A 274 0.87 -12.34 10.68
N LEU A 275 0.90 -12.46 9.35
CA LEU A 275 0.62 -11.37 8.41
C LEU A 275 -0.58 -11.69 7.53
N TYR A 276 -1.39 -10.68 7.27
CA TYR A 276 -2.52 -10.74 6.35
C TYR A 276 -2.26 -9.88 5.12
N ASN A 277 -2.48 -10.46 3.94
CA ASN A 277 -2.37 -9.77 2.66
C ASN A 277 -3.73 -9.69 1.95
N PRO A 278 -4.42 -8.55 1.99
CA PRO A 278 -5.71 -8.37 1.32
C PRO A 278 -5.61 -8.39 -0.21
N ALA A 279 -4.43 -8.13 -0.79
CA ALA A 279 -4.19 -8.13 -2.24
C ALA A 279 -4.53 -9.48 -2.88
N GLU A 280 -4.33 -10.59 -2.17
CA GLU A 280 -4.68 -11.92 -2.68
C GLU A 280 -6.17 -12.04 -3.01
N LYS A 281 -7.06 -11.53 -2.13
CA LYS A 281 -8.51 -11.53 -2.37
C LYS A 281 -8.90 -10.61 -3.53
N LEU A 282 -8.23 -9.49 -3.69
CA LEU A 282 -8.48 -8.54 -4.78
C LEU A 282 -8.01 -9.12 -6.11
N MET A 283 -6.82 -9.71 -6.17
CA MET A 283 -6.29 -10.32 -7.39
C MET A 283 -7.15 -11.52 -7.86
N LYS A 284 -7.66 -12.34 -6.94
CA LYS A 284 -8.63 -13.42 -7.27
C LYS A 284 -9.93 -12.89 -7.88
N LYS A 285 -10.26 -11.61 -7.70
CA LYS A 285 -11.41 -10.93 -8.32
C LYS A 285 -11.05 -10.23 -9.63
N GLY A 286 -9.84 -10.41 -10.15
CA GLY A 286 -9.36 -9.78 -11.36
C GLY A 286 -8.92 -8.32 -11.18
N ILE A 287 -8.69 -7.86 -9.94
CA ILE A 287 -8.20 -6.51 -9.65
C ILE A 287 -6.67 -6.57 -9.56
N GLY A 288 -5.99 -5.68 -10.25
CA GLY A 288 -4.54 -5.51 -10.20
C GLY A 288 -4.16 -4.04 -10.09
N THR A 289 -2.89 -3.77 -9.87
CA THR A 289 -2.33 -2.42 -9.77
C THR A 289 -1.49 -2.04 -10.97
N LEU A 290 -0.96 -3.01 -11.70
CA LEU A 290 -0.15 -2.84 -12.90
C LEU A 290 -0.63 -3.80 -14.00
N ALA A 291 -0.65 -3.34 -15.25
CA ALA A 291 -0.93 -4.19 -16.40
C ALA A 291 0.31 -4.34 -17.27
N HIS A 292 0.68 -5.59 -17.59
CA HIS A 292 1.76 -5.93 -18.51
C HIS A 292 1.31 -7.04 -19.47
N ARG A 293 1.44 -6.81 -20.80
CA ARG A 293 1.07 -7.80 -21.84
C ARG A 293 -0.32 -8.40 -21.65
N ASP A 294 -1.30 -7.53 -21.41
CA ASP A 294 -2.73 -7.86 -21.18
C ASP A 294 -3.01 -8.71 -19.93
N ALA A 295 -2.03 -8.88 -19.04
CA ALA A 295 -2.20 -9.47 -17.72
C ALA A 295 -2.11 -8.40 -16.63
N TRP A 296 -2.99 -8.52 -15.63
CA TRP A 296 -2.96 -7.68 -14.45
C TRP A 296 -2.18 -8.37 -13.34
N ASP A 297 -1.17 -7.66 -12.81
CA ASP A 297 -0.45 -8.03 -11.59
C ASP A 297 -0.83 -7.12 -10.42
N PHE A 298 -0.59 -7.58 -9.20
CA PHE A 298 -0.83 -6.81 -7.98
C PHE A 298 0.50 -6.63 -7.23
N PHE A 299 1.33 -5.67 -7.69
CA PHE A 299 2.65 -5.42 -7.12
C PHE A 299 2.62 -4.44 -5.94
N ASP A 300 1.68 -3.48 -5.99
CA ASP A 300 1.53 -2.41 -5.00
C ASP A 300 0.70 -2.93 -3.82
N GLN A 301 1.34 -3.57 -2.85
CA GLN A 301 0.67 -4.29 -1.77
C GLN A 301 0.77 -3.56 -0.43
N ILE A 302 -0.24 -3.74 0.42
CA ILE A 302 -0.24 -3.33 1.82
C ILE A 302 -0.56 -4.58 2.64
N ILE A 303 0.45 -5.12 3.30
CA ILE A 303 0.37 -6.33 4.14
C ILE A 303 0.39 -5.86 5.59
N ILE A 304 -0.45 -6.45 6.44
CA ILE A 304 -0.66 -6.00 7.81
C ILE A 304 -0.43 -7.11 8.83
N SER A 305 -0.02 -6.73 10.05
CA SER A 305 0.10 -7.67 11.18
C SER A 305 -1.28 -8.14 11.67
N GLU A 306 -1.32 -9.33 12.24
CA GLU A 306 -2.52 -9.94 12.83
C GLU A 306 -3.20 -9.04 13.86
N SER A 307 -2.44 -8.29 14.63
CA SER A 307 -2.93 -7.31 15.62
C SER A 307 -3.89 -6.26 15.05
N LEU A 308 -3.84 -6.00 13.74
CA LEU A 308 -4.77 -5.11 13.04
C LEU A 308 -6.07 -5.79 12.63
N LEU A 309 -6.18 -7.11 12.69
CA LEU A 309 -7.42 -7.82 12.35
C LEU A 309 -8.44 -7.72 13.49
N SER A 310 -9.72 -7.61 13.13
CA SER A 310 -10.82 -7.61 14.08
C SER A 310 -11.54 -8.95 14.06
N LYS A 311 -11.09 -9.90 14.90
CA LYS A 311 -11.66 -11.25 14.97
C LYS A 311 -13.16 -11.27 15.31
N ASN A 312 -13.64 -10.29 16.06
CA ASN A 312 -15.03 -10.23 16.56
C ASN A 312 -15.78 -8.98 16.08
N LYS A 313 -15.31 -8.32 15.01
CA LYS A 313 -15.85 -7.03 14.54
C LYS A 313 -15.90 -5.95 15.65
N LEU A 314 -14.96 -6.03 16.59
CA LEU A 314 -14.78 -5.03 17.64
C LEU A 314 -13.73 -4.03 17.17
N TYR A 315 -14.08 -2.76 17.20
CA TYR A 315 -13.25 -1.66 16.72
C TYR A 315 -12.93 -0.67 17.85
N ALA A 316 -12.70 -1.17 19.06
CA ALA A 316 -12.30 -0.34 20.20
C ALA A 316 -10.95 0.37 19.97
N THR A 317 -10.10 -0.22 19.14
CA THR A 317 -8.84 0.35 18.63
C THR A 317 -8.85 0.31 17.12
N TRP A 318 -7.93 1.00 16.46
CA TRP A 318 -7.80 0.96 15.01
C TRP A 318 -7.60 -0.48 14.49
N LYS A 319 -8.48 -0.92 13.63
CA LYS A 319 -8.49 -2.25 13.00
C LYS A 319 -8.70 -2.14 11.50
N TYR A 320 -8.14 -3.08 10.76
CA TYR A 320 -8.41 -3.26 9.34
C TYR A 320 -9.91 -3.51 9.09
N TRP A 321 -10.42 -2.87 8.06
CA TRP A 321 -11.81 -3.06 7.62
C TRP A 321 -11.90 -3.63 6.21
N LYS A 322 -11.31 -2.96 5.22
CA LYS A 322 -11.31 -3.39 3.81
C LYS A 322 -10.14 -2.79 3.05
N ALA A 323 -9.81 -3.39 1.89
CA ALA A 323 -8.82 -2.90 0.95
C ALA A 323 -9.44 -2.59 -0.41
N GLY A 324 -8.74 -1.80 -1.21
CA GLY A 324 -9.11 -1.46 -2.58
C GLY A 324 -7.93 -0.96 -3.40
N VAL A 325 -8.20 -0.78 -4.68
CA VAL A 325 -7.34 -0.10 -5.65
C VAL A 325 -8.09 1.11 -6.15
N TYR A 326 -7.42 2.26 -6.24
CA TYR A 326 -8.02 3.48 -6.77
C TYR A 326 -7.64 3.64 -8.24
N ASN A 327 -8.61 3.50 -9.13
CA ASN A 327 -8.44 3.50 -10.59
C ASN A 327 -9.51 4.36 -11.27
N ALA A 328 -9.56 5.64 -10.91
CA ALA A 328 -10.53 6.56 -11.48
C ALA A 328 -10.42 6.65 -13.02
N PRO A 329 -11.52 6.92 -13.74
CA PRO A 329 -11.54 6.94 -15.22
C PRO A 329 -10.49 7.85 -15.85
N PHE A 330 -10.13 8.95 -15.20
CA PHE A 330 -9.10 9.89 -15.69
C PHE A 330 -7.66 9.31 -15.60
N MET A 331 -7.45 8.28 -14.80
CA MET A 331 -6.16 7.59 -14.68
C MET A 331 -5.99 6.47 -15.72
N ILE A 332 -6.96 6.25 -16.58
CA ILE A 332 -7.01 5.10 -17.50
C ILE A 332 -6.78 5.58 -18.92
N GLN A 333 -5.90 4.90 -19.65
CA GLN A 333 -5.68 5.12 -21.08
C GLN A 333 -6.96 4.82 -21.87
N GLN A 334 -7.48 5.81 -22.57
CA GLN A 334 -8.79 5.73 -23.24
C GLN A 334 -8.71 5.16 -24.67
N THR A 335 -7.56 5.24 -25.31
CA THR A 335 -7.36 4.90 -26.73
C THR A 335 -6.03 4.19 -26.96
N GLY A 336 -5.86 3.63 -28.15
CA GLY A 336 -4.60 2.99 -28.58
C GLY A 336 -4.41 1.57 -28.06
N GLN A 337 -3.21 1.05 -28.24
CA GLN A 337 -2.82 -0.32 -27.87
C GLN A 337 -2.99 -0.62 -26.37
N TYR A 338 -2.75 0.37 -25.52
CA TYR A 338 -2.82 0.24 -24.06
C TYR A 338 -4.15 0.73 -23.46
N LYS A 339 -5.22 0.74 -24.28
CA LYS A 339 -6.55 1.10 -23.78
C LYS A 339 -6.95 0.22 -22.59
N GLY A 340 -7.34 0.87 -21.49
CA GLY A 340 -7.71 0.19 -20.26
C GLY A 340 -6.57 0.12 -19.22
N TYR A 341 -5.33 0.33 -19.62
CA TYR A 341 -4.17 0.38 -18.72
C TYR A 341 -4.13 1.72 -17.97
N ALA A 342 -3.31 1.79 -16.94
CA ALA A 342 -3.00 3.04 -16.28
C ALA A 342 -2.34 4.02 -17.27
N LEU A 343 -2.72 5.29 -17.15
CA LEU A 343 -2.21 6.38 -18.02
C LEU A 343 -0.83 6.81 -17.53
N ARG A 344 0.17 6.16 -18.11
CA ARG A 344 1.59 6.31 -17.79
C ARG A 344 2.23 7.55 -18.45
N ASN A 345 3.45 7.84 -18.04
CA ASN A 345 4.31 8.80 -18.73
C ASN A 345 4.52 8.39 -20.19
N GLY A 346 4.57 9.33 -21.11
CA GLY A 346 4.73 9.09 -22.54
C GLY A 346 5.37 10.25 -23.27
N ALA A 347 5.63 10.07 -24.56
CA ALA A 347 6.29 11.06 -25.42
C ALA A 347 5.55 12.41 -25.50
N THR A 348 4.27 12.45 -25.22
CA THR A 348 3.44 13.67 -25.27
C THR A 348 3.32 14.37 -23.92
N GLY A 349 4.00 13.90 -22.90
CA GLY A 349 4.00 14.46 -21.55
C GLY A 349 3.73 13.40 -20.46
N PRO A 350 3.76 13.81 -19.20
CA PRO A 350 3.57 12.90 -18.07
C PRO A 350 2.14 12.36 -18.00
N GLY A 351 2.01 11.10 -17.62
CA GLY A 351 0.76 10.50 -17.17
C GLY A 351 0.51 10.72 -15.68
N TYR A 352 -0.39 9.90 -15.12
CA TYR A 352 -0.58 9.82 -13.67
C TYR A 352 0.43 8.88 -13.03
N SER A 353 0.47 7.64 -13.50
CA SER A 353 1.44 6.57 -13.24
C SER A 353 1.05 5.36 -14.05
N ASP A 354 1.98 4.45 -14.32
CA ASP A 354 1.69 3.11 -14.87
C ASP A 354 1.15 2.14 -13.81
N HIS A 355 1.11 2.56 -12.54
CA HIS A 355 0.51 1.86 -11.42
C HIS A 355 -0.78 2.53 -10.95
N PHE A 356 -1.70 1.75 -10.40
CA PHE A 356 -2.83 2.24 -9.61
C PHE A 356 -2.53 2.14 -8.13
N PRO A 357 -2.79 3.18 -7.32
CA PRO A 357 -2.56 3.11 -5.89
C PRO A 357 -3.45 2.08 -5.20
N SER A 358 -2.85 1.32 -4.30
CA SER A 358 -3.56 0.46 -3.36
C SER A 358 -3.85 1.19 -2.05
N TYR A 359 -4.94 0.83 -1.38
CA TYR A 359 -5.27 1.40 -0.08
C TYR A 359 -6.02 0.41 0.81
N ILE A 360 -5.97 0.68 2.09
CA ILE A 360 -6.79 0.02 3.10
C ILE A 360 -7.49 1.06 3.98
N TYR A 361 -8.66 0.68 4.51
CA TYR A 361 -9.34 1.44 5.54
C TYR A 361 -9.10 0.83 6.89
N LEU A 362 -8.81 1.70 7.85
CA LEU A 362 -8.84 1.40 9.27
C LEU A 362 -10.14 1.95 9.86
N LEU A 363 -10.72 1.19 10.77
CA LEU A 363 -11.95 1.56 11.47
C LEU A 363 -11.69 1.58 12.97
N LYS A 364 -12.23 2.59 13.66
CA LYS A 364 -12.24 2.70 15.13
C LYS A 364 -13.58 3.26 15.59
N GLU A 365 -14.17 2.65 16.61
CA GLU A 365 -15.40 3.13 17.23
C GLU A 365 -15.17 4.50 17.87
N LYS A 366 -16.03 5.45 17.57
CA LYS A 366 -15.99 6.79 18.16
C LYS A 366 -16.57 6.70 19.56
N LYS A 367 -15.77 7.05 20.55
CA LYS A 367 -16.21 7.14 21.95
C LYS A 367 -17.09 8.36 22.16
#